data_5a63bd6687487c9e5070f3c60223d42b
#
_entry.id   5a63bd6687487c9e5070f3c60223d42b
#
_cell.length_a   1.000
_cell.length_b   1.000
_cell.length_c   1.000
_cell.angle_alpha   90.00
_cell.angle_beta   90.00
_cell.angle_gamma   90.00
#
_symmetry.space_group_name_H-M   'P 1'
#
loop_
_entity.id
_entity.type
_entity.pdbx_description
1 polymer ?
#
loop_
_entity_poly.entity_id
_entity_poly.type
_entity_poly.pdbx_seq_one_letter_code
_entity_poly.pdbx_strand_id
1 'polypeptide(L)'
;NPELLETDEVKSNKSITRHAGSTVLAIDIDGSGVKDLILGDVSYSNLTLLINGGLDTNSNSAMISSDPAFPSNSTPVNLYLFPAAFNLDVDFDGVKDLIVSPNAKNISNNENSILFYKNTGSNNISNFVYNTNSFLQDGMIDHGSGSIPVFCDINGDGLEDMFVSNFFTYKDLAQKESKIAFYQNTGSSSNPEFTLIDDDFVNLSQLPLGLRIVPSFGDVNG
;
A
#
# COMPACT_ATOMS: atom_id res chain seq x y z
N ASN A 1 -43.42 54.36 5.36
CA ASN A 1 -42.02 54.02 5.10
C ASN A 1 -41.81 52.58 5.58
N PRO A 2 -41.76 51.59 4.68
CA PRO A 2 -41.36 50.27 5.10
C PRO A 2 -39.85 50.10 4.86
N GLU A 3 -39.15 49.87 5.96
CA GLU A 3 -37.74 49.49 5.94
C GLU A 3 -37.58 48.17 5.26
N LEU A 4 -36.66 48.16 4.27
CA LEU A 4 -36.17 46.97 3.60
C LEU A 4 -35.38 46.13 4.62
N LEU A 5 -35.89 44.93 4.87
CA LEU A 5 -35.12 43.87 5.54
C LEU A 5 -34.07 43.37 4.49
N GLU A 6 -32.84 43.74 4.72
CA GLU A 6 -31.69 43.11 4.11
C GLU A 6 -31.64 41.65 4.58
N THR A 7 -31.85 40.72 3.66
CA THR A 7 -31.60 39.30 3.91
C THR A 7 -30.09 39.10 3.90
N ASP A 8 -29.51 38.91 5.06
CA ASP A 8 -28.15 38.36 5.20
C ASP A 8 -28.10 37.02 4.51
N GLU A 9 -27.51 37.01 3.31
CA GLU A 9 -27.04 35.79 2.71
C GLU A 9 -25.94 35.23 3.61
N VAL A 10 -26.27 34.21 4.38
CA VAL A 10 -25.31 33.35 5.06
C VAL A 10 -24.49 32.68 3.96
N LYS A 11 -23.38 33.30 3.59
CA LYS A 11 -22.33 32.64 2.81
C LYS A 11 -21.85 31.44 3.62
N SER A 12 -22.43 30.29 3.31
CA SER A 12 -21.89 29.00 3.73
C SER A 12 -20.43 28.94 3.26
N ASN A 13 -19.52 29.27 4.15
CA ASN A 13 -18.12 28.91 4.01
C ASN A 13 -18.07 27.38 4.07
N LYS A 14 -18.30 26.71 2.92
CA LYS A 14 -17.81 25.36 2.73
C LYS A 14 -16.30 25.46 2.91
N SER A 15 -15.85 25.14 4.11
CA SER A 15 -14.48 24.78 4.37
C SER A 15 -14.17 23.65 3.37
N ILE A 16 -13.58 24.01 2.24
CA ILE A 16 -12.92 23.04 1.38
C ILE A 16 -11.81 22.52 2.25
N THR A 17 -12.03 21.37 2.87
CA THR A 17 -10.97 20.62 3.53
C THR A 17 -9.99 20.29 2.40
N ARG A 18 -9.00 21.15 2.23
CA ARG A 18 -7.87 20.86 1.34
C ARG A 18 -7.17 19.69 2.00
N HIS A 19 -7.31 18.51 1.42
CA HIS A 19 -6.41 17.42 1.71
C HIS A 19 -5.04 17.86 1.20
N ALA A 20 -4.28 18.50 2.09
CA ALA A 20 -2.95 18.98 1.76
C ALA A 20 -1.97 17.87 2.13
N GLY A 21 -1.55 17.11 1.15
CA GLY A 21 -0.51 16.12 1.32
C GLY A 21 -0.03 15.65 -0.04
N SER A 22 1.23 15.96 -0.36
CA SER A 22 1.91 15.43 -1.53
C SER A 22 3.24 14.85 -1.12
N THR A 23 3.60 13.71 -1.70
CA THR A 23 4.96 13.19 -1.68
C THR A 23 5.70 13.71 -2.89
N VAL A 24 6.97 14.00 -2.74
CA VAL A 24 7.78 14.57 -3.81
C VAL A 24 9.12 13.85 -3.87
N LEU A 25 9.46 13.33 -5.04
CA LEU A 25 10.79 12.85 -5.36
C LEU A 25 11.34 13.73 -6.50
N ALA A 26 12.52 14.33 -6.29
CA ALA A 26 13.20 15.15 -7.29
C ALA A 26 14.42 14.41 -7.86
N ILE A 27 14.33 13.98 -9.10
CA ILE A 27 15.41 13.28 -9.83
C ILE A 27 15.54 13.86 -11.23
N ASP A 28 16.71 13.71 -11.84
CA ASP A 28 16.92 13.96 -13.26
C ASP A 28 16.61 12.64 -13.98
N ILE A 29 15.46 12.56 -14.64
CA ILE A 29 14.99 11.31 -15.25
C ILE A 29 15.37 11.19 -16.72
N ASP A 30 15.55 12.32 -17.39
CA ASP A 30 15.77 12.43 -18.83
C ASP A 30 17.23 12.79 -19.21
N GLY A 31 18.08 13.07 -18.22
CA GLY A 31 19.48 13.42 -18.41
C GLY A 31 19.69 14.89 -18.81
N SER A 32 18.71 15.73 -18.59
CA SER A 32 18.80 17.17 -18.91
C SER A 32 19.74 17.94 -17.98
N GLY A 33 20.10 17.37 -16.83
CA GLY A 33 20.91 18.00 -15.78
C GLY A 33 20.10 18.84 -14.81
N VAL A 34 18.79 19.00 -15.02
CA VAL A 34 17.87 19.63 -14.06
C VAL A 34 16.95 18.57 -13.42
N LYS A 35 16.37 18.89 -12.27
CA LYS A 35 15.52 17.93 -11.55
C LYS A 35 14.10 17.99 -12.05
N ASP A 36 13.57 16.82 -12.40
CA ASP A 36 12.17 16.54 -12.60
C ASP A 36 11.49 16.21 -11.27
N LEU A 37 10.17 16.19 -11.24
CA LEU A 37 9.41 15.89 -10.06
C LEU A 37 8.51 14.67 -10.29
N ILE A 38 8.59 13.70 -9.39
CA ILE A 38 7.61 12.61 -9.26
C ILE A 38 6.77 12.90 -8.05
N LEU A 39 5.47 13.06 -8.28
CA LEU A 39 4.50 13.47 -7.26
C LEU A 39 3.53 12.33 -6.96
N GLY A 40 3.30 12.08 -5.66
CA GLY A 40 2.15 11.35 -5.16
C GLY A 40 1.22 12.29 -4.41
N ASP A 41 -0.07 12.02 -4.40
CA ASP A 41 -1.07 12.84 -3.73
C ASP A 41 -1.93 12.00 -2.79
N VAL A 42 -2.36 12.61 -1.68
CA VAL A 42 -3.17 11.96 -0.66
C VAL A 42 -4.52 11.44 -1.17
N SER A 43 -4.99 11.94 -2.31
CA SER A 43 -6.29 11.60 -2.88
C SER A 43 -6.22 10.63 -4.06
N TYR A 44 -5.02 10.23 -4.48
CA TYR A 44 -4.83 9.42 -5.69
C TYR A 44 -3.97 8.19 -5.43
N SER A 45 -4.18 7.17 -6.25
CA SER A 45 -3.45 5.89 -6.23
C SER A 45 -2.21 5.86 -7.12
N ASN A 46 -2.04 6.85 -7.98
CA ASN A 46 -1.00 6.94 -9.01
C ASN A 46 0.10 7.94 -8.65
N LEU A 47 1.22 7.81 -9.33
CA LEU A 47 2.26 8.84 -9.39
C LEU A 47 2.11 9.68 -10.66
N THR A 48 2.48 10.95 -10.56
CA THR A 48 2.58 11.86 -11.70
C THR A 48 4.01 12.33 -11.86
N LEU A 49 4.60 12.12 -13.03
CA LEU A 49 5.89 12.69 -13.40
C LEU A 49 5.66 14.07 -14.06
N LEU A 50 6.45 15.05 -13.65
CA LEU A 50 6.52 16.37 -14.28
C LEU A 50 7.95 16.60 -14.78
N ILE A 51 8.11 16.84 -16.08
CA ILE A 51 9.41 17.12 -16.70
C ILE A 51 9.72 18.61 -16.63
N ASN A 52 10.91 18.91 -16.14
CA ASN A 52 11.43 20.25 -15.99
C ASN A 52 12.09 20.74 -17.29
N GLY A 53 11.60 21.84 -17.85
CA GLY A 53 12.15 22.45 -19.07
C GLY A 53 13.31 23.42 -18.85
N GLY A 54 13.91 23.46 -17.67
CA GLY A 54 15.05 24.31 -17.36
C GLY A 54 16.31 23.93 -18.12
N LEU A 55 17.21 24.88 -18.27
CA LEU A 55 18.50 24.70 -18.95
C LEU A 55 19.66 24.57 -17.95
N ASP A 56 19.44 24.98 -16.70
CA ASP A 56 20.41 24.88 -15.62
C ASP A 56 19.72 24.81 -14.25
N THR A 57 20.45 24.36 -13.24
CA THR A 57 19.95 24.09 -11.89
C THR A 57 19.55 25.33 -11.09
N ASN A 58 19.86 26.52 -11.57
CA ASN A 58 19.65 27.80 -10.87
C ASN A 58 18.61 28.69 -11.55
N SER A 59 18.11 28.30 -12.73
CA SER A 59 17.11 29.08 -13.47
C SER A 59 15.68 28.77 -12.99
N ASN A 60 14.82 29.78 -13.02
CA ASN A 60 13.40 29.54 -12.93
C ASN A 60 12.94 28.81 -14.20
N SER A 61 12.36 27.64 -14.04
CA SER A 61 11.93 26.81 -15.15
C SER A 61 10.47 26.37 -14.98
N ALA A 62 9.81 26.19 -16.10
CA ALA A 62 8.45 25.65 -16.13
C ALA A 62 8.49 24.12 -16.34
N MET A 63 7.52 23.43 -15.80
CA MET A 63 7.27 22.05 -16.19
C MET A 63 6.68 22.05 -17.60
N ILE A 64 7.31 21.29 -18.51
CA ILE A 64 6.99 21.30 -19.95
C ILE A 64 6.15 20.11 -20.38
N SER A 65 6.14 19.04 -19.60
CA SER A 65 5.28 17.88 -19.83
C SER A 65 4.92 17.16 -18.55
N SER A 66 3.89 16.31 -18.60
CA SER A 66 3.48 15.47 -17.49
C SER A 66 3.10 14.07 -17.96
N ASP A 67 3.42 13.06 -17.12
CA ASP A 67 2.93 11.70 -17.22
C ASP A 67 2.09 11.38 -15.98
N PRO A 68 0.76 11.42 -16.05
CA PRO A 68 -0.12 11.16 -14.90
C PRO A 68 -0.26 9.66 -14.59
N ALA A 69 0.31 8.77 -15.39
CA ALA A 69 0.29 7.32 -15.21
C ALA A 69 1.72 6.77 -15.08
N PHE A 70 2.56 7.47 -14.34
CA PHE A 70 3.98 7.13 -14.22
C PHE A 70 4.22 5.82 -13.43
N PRO A 71 5.14 4.96 -13.93
CA PRO A 71 5.85 4.99 -15.20
C PRO A 71 4.98 4.43 -16.35
N SER A 72 4.66 5.24 -17.36
CA SER A 72 3.77 4.83 -18.46
C SER A 72 4.43 3.89 -19.48
N ASN A 73 5.75 3.76 -19.45
CA ASN A 73 6.51 2.80 -20.26
C ASN A 73 6.48 1.36 -19.71
N SER A 74 5.87 1.15 -18.56
CA SER A 74 5.75 -0.13 -17.86
C SER A 74 4.37 -0.23 -17.21
N THR A 75 4.20 -1.08 -16.17
CA THR A 75 3.00 -1.10 -15.36
C THR A 75 2.94 0.18 -14.51
N PRO A 76 1.95 1.06 -14.68
CA PRO A 76 1.84 2.27 -13.88
C PRO A 76 1.67 1.98 -12.39
N VAL A 77 2.11 2.91 -11.55
CA VAL A 77 1.82 2.83 -10.12
C VAL A 77 0.33 2.90 -9.88
N ASN A 78 -0.18 1.93 -9.13
CA ASN A 78 -1.55 1.89 -8.65
C ASN A 78 -1.55 1.28 -7.24
N LEU A 79 -1.34 2.11 -6.23
CA LEU A 79 -1.49 1.76 -4.83
C LEU A 79 -2.86 2.21 -4.32
N TYR A 80 -3.31 1.63 -3.21
CA TYR A 80 -4.63 1.96 -2.67
C TYR A 80 -4.80 3.47 -2.45
N LEU A 81 -3.78 4.15 -1.89
CA LEU A 81 -3.83 5.58 -1.60
C LEU A 81 -2.43 6.15 -1.33
N PHE A 82 -2.24 7.43 -1.69
CA PHE A 82 -1.10 8.26 -1.29
C PHE A 82 0.26 7.60 -1.52
N PRO A 83 0.65 7.30 -2.76
CA PRO A 83 1.94 6.69 -3.07
C PRO A 83 3.09 7.65 -2.77
N ALA A 84 4.18 7.10 -2.22
CA ALA A 84 5.45 7.78 -2.00
C ALA A 84 6.56 7.08 -2.77
N ALA A 85 7.29 7.82 -3.59
CA ALA A 85 8.36 7.33 -4.43
C ALA A 85 9.73 7.56 -3.78
N PHE A 86 10.62 6.57 -3.92
CA PHE A 86 12.01 6.58 -3.43
C PHE A 86 12.93 6.10 -4.54
N ASN A 87 14.10 6.74 -4.69
CA ASN A 87 15.11 6.38 -5.69
C ASN A 87 16.36 5.82 -4.99
N LEU A 88 16.47 4.50 -4.96
CA LEU A 88 17.48 3.74 -4.21
C LEU A 88 18.05 2.63 -5.09
N ASP A 89 19.33 2.35 -4.98
CA ASP A 89 19.96 1.15 -5.54
C ASP A 89 19.70 -0.01 -4.56
N VAL A 90 18.72 -0.87 -4.88
CA VAL A 90 18.25 -1.92 -3.97
C VAL A 90 18.78 -3.31 -4.32
N ASP A 91 19.34 -3.49 -5.52
CA ASP A 91 19.97 -4.75 -5.93
C ASP A 91 21.51 -4.62 -6.05
N PHE A 92 22.05 -3.47 -5.67
CA PHE A 92 23.48 -3.18 -5.60
C PHE A 92 24.21 -3.27 -6.94
N ASP A 93 23.53 -2.97 -8.04
CA ASP A 93 24.13 -2.94 -9.38
C ASP A 93 24.77 -1.58 -9.73
N GLY A 94 24.65 -0.59 -8.84
CA GLY A 94 25.17 0.77 -9.01
C GLY A 94 24.20 1.74 -9.69
N VAL A 95 23.03 1.25 -10.11
CA VAL A 95 21.96 2.06 -10.71
C VAL A 95 20.79 2.16 -9.73
N LYS A 96 20.28 3.37 -9.54
CA LYS A 96 19.18 3.57 -8.60
C LYS A 96 17.85 3.20 -9.22
N ASP A 97 17.13 2.37 -8.51
CA ASP A 97 15.78 1.90 -8.84
C ASP A 97 14.69 2.84 -8.31
N LEU A 98 13.44 2.53 -8.65
CA LEU A 98 12.27 3.19 -8.10
C LEU A 98 11.52 2.23 -7.16
N ILE A 99 11.41 2.63 -5.91
CA ILE A 99 10.57 1.96 -4.92
C ILE A 99 9.38 2.87 -4.62
N VAL A 100 8.19 2.28 -4.56
CA VAL A 100 6.97 3.04 -4.23
C VAL A 100 6.22 2.31 -3.12
N SER A 101 5.88 3.05 -2.07
CA SER A 101 5.08 2.54 -0.96
C SER A 101 3.93 3.49 -0.61
N PRO A 102 2.85 3.02 0.02
CA PRO A 102 1.78 3.91 0.48
C PRO A 102 2.24 4.74 1.68
N ASN A 103 1.89 6.01 1.69
CA ASN A 103 2.09 6.91 2.83
C ASN A 103 0.76 7.13 3.58
N ALA A 104 0.00 6.06 3.78
CA ALA A 104 -1.35 6.09 4.31
C ALA A 104 -1.47 5.18 5.55
N LYS A 105 -1.50 5.82 6.73
CA LYS A 105 -1.55 5.09 8.00
C LYS A 105 -2.91 4.43 8.22
N ASN A 106 -2.91 3.14 8.56
CA ASN A 106 -4.08 2.34 8.96
C ASN A 106 -5.14 2.09 7.87
N ILE A 107 -4.85 2.38 6.61
CA ILE A 107 -5.79 2.21 5.48
C ILE A 107 -5.17 1.52 4.27
N SER A 108 -3.88 1.28 4.26
CA SER A 108 -3.19 0.50 3.23
C SER A 108 -2.90 -0.91 3.71
N ASN A 109 -2.91 -1.86 2.78
CA ASN A 109 -2.43 -3.22 3.05
C ASN A 109 -0.96 -3.18 3.46
N ASN A 110 -0.54 -4.13 4.29
CA ASN A 110 0.85 -4.31 4.68
C ASN A 110 1.57 -5.33 3.79
N GLU A 111 0.85 -6.01 2.91
CA GLU A 111 1.40 -6.89 1.88
C GLU A 111 1.06 -6.37 0.49
N ASN A 112 1.81 -6.80 -0.52
CA ASN A 112 1.60 -6.40 -1.92
C ASN A 112 1.48 -4.87 -2.13
N SER A 113 2.18 -4.11 -1.29
CA SER A 113 2.07 -2.66 -1.22
C SER A 113 3.40 -1.93 -1.42
N ILE A 114 4.52 -2.64 -1.51
CA ILE A 114 5.82 -2.07 -1.85
C ILE A 114 6.16 -2.45 -3.28
N LEU A 115 5.96 -1.52 -4.21
CA LEU A 115 6.25 -1.72 -5.61
C LEU A 115 7.74 -1.50 -5.88
N PHE A 116 8.34 -2.40 -6.60
CA PHE A 116 9.69 -2.30 -7.09
C PHE A 116 9.71 -2.20 -8.61
N TYR A 117 10.36 -1.17 -9.11
CA TYR A 117 10.65 -0.97 -10.52
C TYR A 117 12.16 -0.94 -10.70
N LYS A 118 12.70 -1.93 -11.43
CA LYS A 118 14.12 -1.94 -11.76
C LYS A 118 14.42 -0.86 -12.79
N ASN A 119 15.48 -0.11 -12.54
CA ASN A 119 16.00 0.84 -13.53
C ASN A 119 16.91 0.10 -14.53
N THR A 120 16.41 -0.13 -15.72
CA THR A 120 17.17 -0.74 -16.83
C THR A 120 17.93 0.27 -17.68
N GLY A 121 17.87 1.54 -17.30
CA GLY A 121 18.63 2.64 -17.92
C GLY A 121 19.90 2.96 -17.14
N SER A 122 20.03 4.21 -16.72
CA SER A 122 21.17 4.69 -15.91
C SER A 122 20.68 5.67 -14.83
N ASN A 123 21.57 6.11 -13.95
CA ASN A 123 21.23 7.12 -12.94
C ASN A 123 20.85 8.50 -13.51
N ASN A 124 21.21 8.78 -14.76
CA ASN A 124 20.92 10.06 -15.43
C ASN A 124 19.79 9.96 -16.45
N ILE A 125 19.56 8.76 -17.01
CA ILE A 125 18.46 8.50 -17.96
C ILE A 125 17.78 7.23 -17.47
N SER A 126 16.77 7.40 -16.65
CA SER A 126 16.11 6.29 -15.99
C SER A 126 15.06 5.62 -16.87
N ASN A 127 15.02 4.29 -16.82
CA ASN A 127 14.00 3.49 -17.46
C ASN A 127 13.45 2.48 -16.46
N PHE A 128 12.38 2.86 -15.77
CA PHE A 128 11.81 2.06 -14.70
C PHE A 128 10.86 0.99 -15.25
N VAL A 129 11.21 -0.27 -15.02
CA VAL A 129 10.43 -1.44 -15.43
C VAL A 129 9.89 -2.16 -14.21
N TYR A 130 8.58 -2.38 -14.17
CA TYR A 130 7.92 -3.08 -13.07
C TYR A 130 8.53 -4.47 -12.84
N ASN A 131 8.81 -4.78 -11.58
CA ASN A 131 9.36 -6.06 -11.14
C ASN A 131 8.38 -6.81 -10.22
N THR A 132 7.98 -6.20 -9.08
CA THR A 132 7.07 -6.82 -8.11
C THR A 132 6.29 -5.75 -7.33
N ASN A 133 5.18 -6.15 -6.74
CA ASN A 133 4.41 -5.34 -5.77
C ASN A 133 4.64 -5.77 -4.31
N SER A 134 5.45 -6.79 -4.07
CA SER A 134 5.72 -7.37 -2.76
C SER A 134 7.19 -7.27 -2.33
N PHE A 135 7.89 -6.21 -2.77
CA PHE A 135 9.31 -6.03 -2.43
C PHE A 135 9.52 -6.05 -0.91
N LEU A 136 10.38 -6.94 -0.42
CA LEU A 136 10.62 -7.25 1.00
C LEU A 136 9.38 -7.78 1.76
N GLN A 137 8.32 -8.14 1.06
CA GLN A 137 7.07 -8.63 1.65
C GLN A 137 6.77 -10.09 1.28
N ASP A 138 7.66 -10.75 0.53
CA ASP A 138 7.51 -12.16 0.15
C ASP A 138 7.43 -13.03 1.40
N GLY A 139 6.39 -13.85 1.49
CA GLY A 139 6.14 -14.72 2.64
C GLY A 139 5.55 -14.02 3.87
N MET A 140 5.20 -12.74 3.80
CA MET A 140 4.42 -12.09 4.84
C MET A 140 2.99 -12.63 4.87
N ILE A 141 2.47 -12.82 6.09
CA ILE A 141 1.06 -13.15 6.33
C ILE A 141 0.39 -11.90 6.90
N ASP A 142 -0.55 -11.33 6.14
CA ASP A 142 -1.33 -10.17 6.59
C ASP A 142 -2.83 -10.41 6.41
N HIS A 143 -3.53 -10.54 7.52
CA HIS A 143 -4.98 -10.63 7.56
C HIS A 143 -5.64 -9.35 8.09
N GLY A 144 -4.92 -8.23 8.04
CA GLY A 144 -5.39 -6.94 8.48
C GLY A 144 -4.89 -6.54 9.88
N SER A 145 -5.64 -5.69 10.55
CA SER A 145 -5.24 -5.11 11.83
C SER A 145 -5.37 -6.11 12.99
N GLY A 146 -4.37 -6.13 13.86
CA GLY A 146 -4.42 -6.83 15.13
C GLY A 146 -4.44 -8.36 14.98
N SER A 147 -3.66 -8.90 14.06
CA SER A 147 -3.54 -10.35 13.83
C SER A 147 -3.01 -11.08 15.06
N ILE A 148 -3.65 -12.20 15.40
CA ILE A 148 -3.30 -13.06 16.54
C ILE A 148 -3.17 -14.49 16.01
N PRO A 149 -1.96 -15.05 15.93
CA PRO A 149 -1.76 -16.46 15.60
C PRO A 149 -2.03 -17.36 16.81
N VAL A 150 -2.66 -18.50 16.54
CA VAL A 150 -2.85 -19.59 17.50
C VAL A 150 -2.52 -20.91 16.81
N PHE A 151 -1.85 -21.82 17.50
CA PHE A 151 -1.39 -23.09 16.96
C PHE A 151 -2.15 -24.25 17.57
N CYS A 152 -2.47 -25.24 16.74
CA CYS A 152 -3.18 -26.45 17.13
C CYS A 152 -3.03 -27.50 16.02
N ASP A 153 -2.70 -28.74 16.37
CA ASP A 153 -2.80 -29.88 15.45
C ASP A 153 -4.28 -30.24 15.26
N ILE A 154 -4.89 -29.67 14.19
CA ILE A 154 -6.34 -29.83 13.94
C ILE A 154 -6.66 -31.12 13.17
N ASN A 155 -5.67 -31.65 12.44
CA ASN A 155 -5.85 -32.81 11.56
C ASN A 155 -5.31 -34.13 12.19
N GLY A 156 -4.58 -34.04 13.33
CA GLY A 156 -4.02 -35.18 14.05
C GLY A 156 -2.78 -35.78 13.41
N ASP A 157 -2.03 -35.01 12.60
CA ASP A 157 -0.82 -35.47 11.93
C ASP A 157 0.46 -35.30 12.77
N GLY A 158 0.34 -34.70 13.95
CA GLY A 158 1.44 -34.43 14.86
C GLY A 158 2.20 -33.15 14.58
N LEU A 159 1.74 -32.33 13.64
CA LEU A 159 2.27 -31.00 13.34
C LEU A 159 1.27 -29.93 13.83
N GLU A 160 1.79 -28.85 14.38
CA GLU A 160 0.94 -27.73 14.74
C GLU A 160 0.58 -26.93 13.50
N ASP A 161 -0.70 -26.83 13.20
CA ASP A 161 -1.30 -25.95 12.21
C ASP A 161 -1.45 -24.53 12.78
N MET A 162 -1.63 -23.52 11.94
CA MET A 162 -1.73 -22.14 12.39
C MET A 162 -3.09 -21.53 12.00
N PHE A 163 -3.71 -20.88 12.98
CA PHE A 163 -4.91 -20.09 12.81
C PHE A 163 -4.59 -18.62 13.07
N VAL A 164 -4.89 -17.74 12.11
CA VAL A 164 -4.64 -16.31 12.24
C VAL A 164 -5.95 -15.57 12.27
N SER A 165 -6.29 -15.02 13.43
CA SER A 165 -7.43 -14.12 13.58
C SER A 165 -7.01 -12.67 13.41
N ASN A 166 -7.98 -11.78 13.22
CA ASN A 166 -7.75 -10.35 13.10
C ASN A 166 -8.77 -9.53 13.88
N PHE A 167 -8.49 -8.24 14.06
CA PHE A 167 -9.46 -7.29 14.55
C PHE A 167 -10.41 -6.87 13.42
N PHE A 168 -9.87 -6.58 12.24
CA PHE A 168 -10.62 -6.40 10.99
C PHE A 168 -9.66 -6.47 9.78
N THR A 169 -10.21 -6.90 8.64
CA THR A 169 -9.52 -6.86 7.35
C THR A 169 -9.42 -5.41 6.84
N TYR A 170 -8.39 -5.12 6.03
CA TYR A 170 -8.29 -3.85 5.28
C TYR A 170 -9.27 -3.87 4.11
N LYS A 171 -10.54 -3.68 4.39
CA LYS A 171 -11.56 -3.42 3.39
C LYS A 171 -12.01 -1.96 3.49
N ASP A 172 -12.85 -1.56 2.55
CA ASP A 172 -13.47 -0.23 2.56
C ASP A 172 -13.89 0.19 3.98
N LEU A 173 -13.66 1.45 4.33
CA LEU A 173 -13.92 2.01 5.65
C LEU A 173 -15.31 1.71 6.22
N ALA A 174 -16.26 1.33 5.35
CA ALA A 174 -17.64 1.01 5.72
C ALA A 174 -17.85 -0.46 6.13
N GLN A 175 -16.94 -1.38 5.84
CA GLN A 175 -17.11 -2.81 6.10
C GLN A 175 -15.91 -3.39 6.83
N LYS A 176 -15.98 -3.36 8.15
CA LYS A 176 -15.02 -4.05 8.99
C LYS A 176 -15.49 -5.47 9.24
N GLU A 177 -14.67 -6.43 8.88
CA GLU A 177 -14.95 -7.85 9.00
C GLU A 177 -13.81 -8.53 9.75
N SER A 178 -14.14 -9.33 10.75
CA SER A 178 -13.18 -10.17 11.47
C SER A 178 -13.29 -11.60 10.95
N LYS A 179 -12.14 -12.21 10.68
CA LYS A 179 -12.01 -13.57 10.15
C LYS A 179 -11.00 -14.37 10.96
N ILE A 180 -11.01 -15.67 10.75
CA ILE A 180 -9.91 -16.57 11.15
C ILE A 180 -9.44 -17.29 9.89
N ALA A 181 -8.21 -17.06 9.49
CA ALA A 181 -7.58 -17.82 8.42
C ALA A 181 -6.94 -19.09 8.99
N PHE A 182 -7.05 -20.19 8.25
CA PHE A 182 -6.46 -21.48 8.57
C PHE A 182 -5.31 -21.78 7.61
N TYR A 183 -4.17 -22.08 8.19
CA TYR A 183 -2.95 -22.52 7.51
C TYR A 183 -2.57 -23.90 7.99
N GLN A 184 -2.48 -24.85 7.08
CA GLN A 184 -1.95 -26.17 7.38
C GLN A 184 -0.42 -26.15 7.38
N ASN A 185 0.18 -26.82 8.37
CA ASN A 185 1.61 -27.07 8.35
C ASN A 185 1.92 -28.27 7.42
N THR A 186 2.46 -27.98 6.25
CA THR A 186 2.85 -29.00 5.26
C THR A 186 4.34 -29.34 5.33
N GLY A 187 5.08 -28.78 6.28
CA GLY A 187 6.50 -28.98 6.48
C GLY A 187 6.81 -30.09 7.49
N SER A 188 7.57 -29.76 8.50
CA SER A 188 7.94 -30.68 9.59
C SER A 188 7.97 -29.93 10.94
N SER A 189 8.07 -30.67 12.04
CA SER A 189 8.16 -30.07 13.37
C SER A 189 9.39 -29.18 13.58
N SER A 190 10.47 -29.40 12.82
CA SER A 190 11.70 -28.60 12.89
C SER A 190 11.81 -27.54 11.78
N ASN A 191 11.01 -27.65 10.73
CA ASN A 191 10.95 -26.72 9.61
C ASN A 191 9.48 -26.60 9.14
N PRO A 192 8.64 -25.86 9.86
CA PRO A 192 7.24 -25.71 9.51
C PRO A 192 7.07 -24.90 8.21
N GLU A 193 6.14 -25.34 7.37
CA GLU A 193 5.74 -24.66 6.14
C GLU A 193 4.22 -24.46 6.17
N PHE A 194 3.76 -23.23 6.31
CA PHE A 194 2.35 -22.93 6.44
C PHE A 194 1.71 -22.59 5.09
N THR A 195 0.78 -23.44 4.67
CA THR A 195 -0.01 -23.25 3.43
C THR A 195 -1.42 -22.78 3.78
N LEU A 196 -1.86 -21.67 3.22
CA LEU A 196 -3.23 -21.18 3.41
C LEU A 196 -4.22 -22.18 2.81
N ILE A 197 -5.13 -22.68 3.62
CA ILE A 197 -6.20 -23.61 3.24
C ILE A 197 -7.54 -22.91 3.16
N ASP A 198 -7.81 -22.01 4.12
CA ASP A 198 -9.11 -21.31 4.21
C ASP A 198 -8.87 -19.93 4.82
N ASP A 199 -9.31 -18.87 4.14
CA ASP A 199 -9.16 -17.50 4.64
C ASP A 199 -10.33 -17.03 5.53
N ASP A 200 -11.36 -17.87 5.67
CA ASP A 200 -12.53 -17.65 6.54
C ASP A 200 -13.01 -18.96 7.16
N PHE A 201 -12.17 -19.51 8.01
CA PHE A 201 -12.35 -20.84 8.63
C PHE A 201 -13.76 -21.02 9.18
N VAL A 202 -14.42 -22.08 8.68
CA VAL A 202 -15.83 -22.44 8.96
C VAL A 202 -16.82 -21.29 8.73
N ASN A 203 -16.50 -20.35 7.84
CA ASN A 203 -17.31 -19.17 7.49
C ASN A 203 -17.68 -18.31 8.70
N LEU A 204 -16.74 -18.12 9.62
CA LEU A 204 -16.97 -17.36 10.86
C LEU A 204 -17.33 -15.90 10.60
N SER A 205 -16.89 -15.32 9.49
CA SER A 205 -17.25 -13.94 9.10
C SER A 205 -18.77 -13.77 8.89
N GLN A 206 -19.49 -14.84 8.59
CA GLN A 206 -20.95 -14.82 8.39
C GLN A 206 -21.74 -14.85 9.70
N LEU A 207 -21.06 -15.09 10.83
CA LEU A 207 -21.71 -15.11 12.13
C LEU A 207 -21.64 -13.73 12.79
N PRO A 208 -22.65 -13.31 13.55
CA PRO A 208 -22.67 -12.00 14.20
C PRO A 208 -21.78 -11.98 15.47
N LEU A 209 -20.52 -12.37 15.33
CA LEU A 209 -19.56 -12.45 16.43
C LEU A 209 -18.91 -11.10 16.76
N GLY A 210 -19.12 -10.08 15.91
CA GLY A 210 -18.48 -8.78 16.05
C GLY A 210 -17.03 -8.78 15.53
N LEU A 211 -16.26 -7.80 16.00
CA LEU A 211 -14.86 -7.65 15.62
C LEU A 211 -13.94 -8.25 16.70
N ARG A 212 -12.69 -8.57 16.31
CA ARG A 212 -11.66 -9.10 17.21
C ARG A 212 -11.98 -10.50 17.73
N ILE A 213 -12.25 -11.40 16.81
CA ILE A 213 -12.40 -12.83 17.14
C ILE A 213 -11.02 -13.36 17.53
N VAL A 214 -10.94 -14.04 18.66
CA VAL A 214 -9.71 -14.70 19.15
C VAL A 214 -10.02 -16.18 19.36
N PRO A 215 -9.43 -17.08 18.54
CA PRO A 215 -9.64 -18.51 18.69
C PRO A 215 -8.89 -19.07 19.91
N SER A 216 -9.44 -20.11 20.47
CA SER A 216 -8.78 -20.97 21.47
C SER A 216 -9.20 -22.40 21.21
N PHE A 217 -8.24 -23.29 21.16
CA PHE A 217 -8.47 -24.71 20.92
C PHE A 217 -8.21 -25.52 22.18
N GLY A 218 -8.96 -26.59 22.34
CA GLY A 218 -8.81 -27.51 23.47
C GLY A 218 -9.59 -28.77 23.21
N ASP A 219 -9.07 -29.88 23.72
CA ASP A 219 -9.79 -31.15 23.78
C ASP A 219 -10.91 -31.04 24.84
N VAL A 220 -12.19 -31.11 24.39
CA VAL A 220 -13.35 -30.95 25.25
C VAL A 220 -13.98 -32.28 25.68
N ASN A 221 -13.45 -33.40 25.16
CA ASN A 221 -13.98 -34.74 25.44
C ASN A 221 -12.89 -35.76 25.90
N GLY A 222 -11.64 -35.36 26.05
CA GLY A 222 -10.54 -36.10 26.65
C GLY A 222 -9.93 -37.15 25.76
#